data_4776484b0acadc81a8e9937c2cc882d1
#
_entry.id   4776484b0acadc81a8e9937c2cc882d1
#
_cell.length_a   1.000
_cell.length_b   1.000
_cell.length_c   1.000
_cell.angle_alpha   90.00
_cell.angle_beta   90.00
_cell.angle_gamma   90.00
#
_symmetry.space_group_name_H-M   'P 1'
#
loop_
_entity.id
_entity.type
_entity.pdbx_description
1 polymer ?
#
loop_
_entity_poly.entity_id
_entity_poly.type
_entity_poly.pdbx_seq_one_letter_code
_entity_poly.pdbx_strand_id
1 'polypeptide(L)'
;MTASRIDIFKQMLVNDPINSSILFGLAKEYEKVGQNAEMIETLERYLAISDDEGNAFGMLARAYETAAQPDQAKETYRRGIEAANKHGHPSMAEEYRLALEEF
;
A
#
# COMPACT_ATOMS: atom_id res chain seq x y z
N MET A 1 26.61 6.71 -14.35
CA MET A 1 25.40 7.09 -13.64
C MET A 1 24.85 5.91 -12.84
N THR A 2 24.59 6.10 -11.57
CA THR A 2 24.08 5.02 -10.72
C THR A 2 22.57 4.92 -10.86
N ALA A 3 22.05 3.70 -11.07
CA ALA A 3 20.62 3.47 -11.12
C ALA A 3 20.00 3.74 -9.74
N SER A 4 18.83 4.35 -9.69
CA SER A 4 18.10 4.55 -8.44
C SER A 4 17.53 3.21 -7.95
N ARG A 5 17.15 3.17 -6.67
CA ARG A 5 16.50 1.96 -6.12
C ARG A 5 15.19 1.67 -6.84
N ILE A 6 14.47 2.72 -7.25
CA ILE A 6 13.25 2.56 -8.05
C ILE A 6 13.56 1.84 -9.35
N ASP A 7 14.59 2.28 -10.07
CA ASP A 7 14.99 1.66 -11.33
C ASP A 7 15.40 0.21 -11.14
N ILE A 8 16.12 -0.07 -10.06
CA ILE A 8 16.54 -1.44 -9.73
C ILE A 8 15.33 -2.34 -9.49
N PHE A 9 14.38 -1.90 -8.66
CA PHE A 9 13.16 -2.67 -8.39
C PHE A 9 12.33 -2.88 -9.65
N LYS A 10 12.19 -1.84 -10.49
CA LYS A 10 11.46 -1.96 -11.75
C LYS A 10 12.09 -3.00 -12.65
N GLN A 11 13.43 -3.01 -12.73
CA GLN A 11 14.16 -4.00 -13.52
C GLN A 11 13.92 -5.42 -12.98
N MET A 12 13.93 -5.58 -11.66
CA MET A 12 13.67 -6.89 -11.05
C MET A 12 12.26 -7.38 -11.38
N LEU A 13 11.27 -6.48 -11.45
CA LEU A 13 9.89 -6.83 -11.78
C LEU A 13 9.72 -7.23 -13.24
N VAL A 14 10.60 -6.79 -14.13
CA VAL A 14 10.58 -7.27 -15.53
C VAL A 14 10.77 -8.79 -15.56
N ASN A 15 11.65 -9.31 -14.71
CA ASN A 15 11.95 -10.74 -14.66
C ASN A 15 11.01 -11.53 -13.74
N ASP A 16 10.39 -10.86 -12.77
CA ASP A 16 9.54 -11.50 -11.77
C ASP A 16 8.37 -10.57 -11.40
N PRO A 17 7.40 -10.41 -12.32
CA PRO A 17 6.37 -9.36 -12.18
C PRO A 17 5.36 -9.58 -11.05
N ILE A 18 5.30 -10.77 -10.47
CA ILE A 18 4.38 -11.07 -9.37
C ILE A 18 5.11 -11.32 -8.05
N ASN A 19 6.33 -10.81 -7.92
CA ASN A 19 7.07 -10.93 -6.67
C ASN A 19 6.57 -9.88 -5.68
N SER A 20 5.83 -10.33 -4.68
CA SER A 20 5.19 -9.42 -3.71
C SER A 20 6.21 -8.60 -2.91
N SER A 21 7.34 -9.19 -2.55
CA SER A 21 8.38 -8.47 -1.80
C SER A 21 8.97 -7.33 -2.61
N ILE A 22 9.19 -7.54 -3.90
CA ILE A 22 9.71 -6.50 -4.78
C ILE A 22 8.66 -5.40 -4.97
N LEU A 23 7.40 -5.78 -5.17
CA LEU A 23 6.31 -4.80 -5.32
C LEU A 23 6.20 -3.93 -4.06
N PHE A 24 6.24 -4.54 -2.89
CA PHE A 24 6.15 -3.77 -1.64
C PHE A 24 7.36 -2.86 -1.46
N GLY A 25 8.56 -3.37 -1.79
CA GLY A 25 9.78 -2.56 -1.75
C GLY A 25 9.72 -1.36 -2.68
N LEU A 26 9.19 -1.57 -3.89
CA LEU A 26 9.02 -0.48 -4.86
C LEU A 26 8.03 0.56 -4.34
N ALA A 27 6.90 0.12 -3.77
CA ALA A 27 5.92 1.03 -3.20
C ALA A 27 6.55 1.91 -2.10
N LYS A 28 7.39 1.33 -1.24
CA LYS A 28 8.09 2.07 -0.20
C LYS A 28 9.05 3.11 -0.78
N GLU A 29 9.72 2.79 -1.89
CA GLU A 29 10.60 3.75 -2.55
C GLU A 29 9.82 4.88 -3.19
N TYR A 30 8.66 4.59 -3.79
CA TYR A 30 7.79 5.65 -4.32
C TYR A 30 7.29 6.55 -3.19
N GLU A 31 6.98 5.99 -2.04
CA GLU A 31 6.56 6.77 -0.87
C GLU A 31 7.65 7.77 -0.46
N LYS A 32 8.92 7.33 -0.42
CA LYS A 32 10.05 8.17 -0.03
C LYS A 32 10.23 9.37 -0.94
N VAL A 33 9.97 9.22 -2.23
CA VAL A 33 10.18 10.30 -3.21
C VAL A 33 8.89 11.05 -3.56
N GLY A 34 7.79 10.71 -2.91
CA GLY A 34 6.54 11.42 -3.10
C GLY A 34 5.82 11.14 -4.41
N GLN A 35 6.13 10.03 -5.06
CA GLN A 35 5.44 9.62 -6.29
C GLN A 35 4.18 8.85 -5.91
N ASN A 36 3.16 9.59 -5.54
CA ASN A 36 1.95 9.04 -4.94
C ASN A 36 1.12 8.18 -5.90
N ALA A 37 0.96 8.61 -7.15
CA ALA A 37 0.18 7.86 -8.15
C ALA A 37 0.82 6.49 -8.43
N GLU A 38 2.13 6.47 -8.57
CA GLU A 38 2.88 5.23 -8.80
C GLU A 38 2.81 4.32 -7.57
N MET A 39 2.84 4.91 -6.37
CA MET A 39 2.71 4.14 -5.13
C MET A 39 1.34 3.46 -5.06
N ILE A 40 0.27 4.17 -5.40
CA ILE A 40 -1.10 3.63 -5.41
C ILE A 40 -1.17 2.42 -6.35
N GLU A 41 -0.71 2.58 -7.59
CA GLU A 41 -0.72 1.50 -8.57
C GLU A 41 0.05 0.28 -8.07
N THR A 42 1.24 0.51 -7.52
CA THR A 42 2.11 -0.57 -7.05
C THR A 42 1.49 -1.30 -5.87
N LEU A 43 0.90 -0.56 -4.92
CA LEU A 43 0.22 -1.18 -3.76
C LEU A 43 -1.00 -1.97 -4.18
N GLU A 44 -1.77 -1.49 -5.16
CA GLU A 44 -2.91 -2.25 -5.67
C GLU A 44 -2.47 -3.58 -6.29
N ARG A 45 -1.36 -3.57 -7.04
CA ARG A 45 -0.78 -4.79 -7.61
C ARG A 45 -0.34 -5.74 -6.50
N TYR A 46 0.34 -5.21 -5.48
CA TYR A 46 0.80 -5.99 -4.34
C TYR A 46 -0.39 -6.65 -3.61
N LEU A 47 -1.42 -5.88 -3.32
CA LEU A 47 -2.58 -6.38 -2.58
C LEU A 47 -3.41 -7.39 -3.37
N ALA A 48 -3.32 -7.36 -4.70
CA ALA A 48 -4.02 -8.33 -5.54
C ALA A 48 -3.42 -9.74 -5.44
N ILE A 49 -2.15 -9.84 -5.03
CA ILE A 49 -1.43 -11.12 -5.02
C ILE A 49 -0.87 -11.50 -3.64
N SER A 50 -1.09 -10.68 -2.62
CA SER A 50 -0.51 -10.89 -1.30
C SER A 50 -1.59 -10.85 -0.22
N ASP A 51 -1.47 -11.74 0.76
CA ASP A 51 -2.33 -11.74 1.95
C ASP A 51 -1.70 -10.84 3.02
N ASP A 52 -1.79 -9.54 2.81
CA ASP A 52 -1.20 -8.56 3.70
C ASP A 52 -1.91 -8.53 5.05
N GLU A 53 -1.15 -8.34 6.12
CA GLU A 53 -1.69 -8.34 7.49
C GLU A 53 -2.40 -7.05 7.87
N GLY A 54 -2.35 -6.03 7.02
CA GLY A 54 -3.04 -4.77 7.23
C GLY A 54 -2.22 -3.52 6.95
N ASN A 55 -0.88 -3.57 7.07
CA ASN A 55 0.00 -2.41 6.91
C ASN A 55 -0.13 -1.73 5.55
N ALA A 56 -0.14 -2.52 4.48
CA ALA A 56 -0.20 -1.98 3.12
C ALA A 56 -1.54 -1.28 2.86
N PHE A 57 -2.61 -1.74 3.48
CA PHE A 57 -3.92 -1.08 3.35
C PHE A 57 -3.87 0.34 3.94
N GLY A 58 -3.21 0.52 5.09
CA GLY A 58 -3.04 1.85 5.67
C GLY A 58 -2.24 2.78 4.77
N MET A 59 -1.16 2.27 4.19
CA MET A 59 -0.35 3.04 3.24
C MET A 59 -1.19 3.46 2.04
N LEU A 60 -1.94 2.52 1.48
CA LEU A 60 -2.77 2.79 0.30
C LEU A 60 -3.90 3.76 0.62
N ALA A 61 -4.56 3.60 1.77
CA ALA A 61 -5.64 4.50 2.17
C ALA A 61 -5.13 5.94 2.31
N ARG A 62 -3.99 6.14 2.96
CA ARG A 62 -3.39 7.47 3.10
C ARG A 62 -2.97 8.05 1.74
N ALA A 63 -2.51 7.19 0.82
CA ALA A 63 -2.18 7.64 -0.52
C ALA A 63 -3.42 8.10 -1.29
N TYR A 64 -4.55 7.42 -1.11
CA TYR A 64 -5.82 7.87 -1.68
C TYR A 64 -6.29 9.19 -1.06
N GLU A 65 -6.08 9.38 0.24
CA GLU A 65 -6.40 10.67 0.88
C GLU A 65 -5.57 11.79 0.25
N THR A 66 -4.28 11.56 0.07
CA THR A 66 -3.38 12.53 -0.57
C THR A 66 -3.82 12.85 -2.00
N ALA A 67 -4.37 11.87 -2.70
CA ALA A 67 -4.87 12.04 -4.06
C ALA A 67 -6.27 12.66 -4.11
N ALA A 68 -6.85 13.02 -2.96
CA ALA A 68 -8.20 13.57 -2.84
C ALA A 68 -9.27 12.60 -3.40
N GLN A 69 -9.09 11.33 -3.08
CA GLN A 69 -10.02 10.26 -3.45
C GLN A 69 -10.59 9.62 -2.19
N PRO A 70 -11.51 10.31 -1.49
CA PRO A 70 -11.98 9.86 -0.17
C PRO A 70 -12.76 8.56 -0.20
N ASP A 71 -13.51 8.27 -1.26
CA ASP A 71 -14.28 7.03 -1.32
C ASP A 71 -13.37 5.82 -1.39
N GLN A 72 -12.31 5.90 -2.18
CA GLN A 72 -11.31 4.83 -2.27
C GLN A 72 -10.55 4.70 -0.96
N ALA A 73 -10.24 5.82 -0.30
CA ALA A 73 -9.56 5.81 0.99
C ALA A 73 -10.40 5.09 2.04
N LYS A 74 -11.69 5.41 2.12
CA LYS A 74 -12.60 4.75 3.08
C LYS A 74 -12.69 3.25 2.86
N GLU A 75 -12.87 2.83 1.61
CA GLU A 75 -12.96 1.42 1.26
C GLU A 75 -11.67 0.70 1.61
N THR A 76 -10.54 1.33 1.38
CA THR A 76 -9.24 0.75 1.69
C THR A 76 -9.05 0.59 3.19
N TYR A 77 -9.47 1.56 4.00
CA TYR A 77 -9.43 1.41 5.45
C TYR A 77 -10.31 0.24 5.91
N ARG A 78 -11.50 0.07 5.32
CA ARG A 78 -12.39 -1.06 5.66
C ARG A 78 -11.71 -2.40 5.36
N ARG A 79 -11.07 -2.50 4.21
CA ARG A 79 -10.31 -3.71 3.85
C ARG A 79 -9.16 -3.95 4.82
N GLY A 80 -8.50 -2.88 5.23
CA GLY A 80 -7.42 -2.94 6.22
C GLY A 80 -7.89 -3.43 7.58
N ILE A 81 -9.07 -3.02 8.01
CA ILE A 81 -9.67 -3.49 9.26
C ILE A 81 -9.90 -5.00 9.19
N GLU A 82 -10.47 -5.49 8.09
CA GLU A 82 -10.69 -6.93 7.90
C GLU A 82 -9.38 -7.71 7.96
N ALA A 83 -8.35 -7.23 7.24
CA ALA A 83 -7.05 -7.88 7.20
C ALA A 83 -6.40 -7.89 8.58
N ALA A 84 -6.44 -6.76 9.29
CA ALA A 84 -5.86 -6.65 10.63
C ALA A 84 -6.55 -7.59 11.62
N ASN A 85 -7.87 -7.68 11.57
CA ASN A 85 -8.61 -8.59 12.45
C ASN A 85 -8.33 -10.05 12.09
N LYS A 86 -8.27 -10.37 10.81
CA LYS A 86 -7.97 -11.73 10.34
C LYS A 86 -6.62 -12.20 10.84
N HIS A 87 -5.64 -11.31 10.89
CA HIS A 87 -4.27 -11.64 11.28
C HIS A 87 -3.94 -11.34 12.74
N GLY A 88 -4.95 -11.00 13.54
CA GLY A 88 -4.76 -10.81 14.98
C GLY A 88 -4.08 -9.51 15.38
N HIS A 89 -4.35 -8.42 14.65
CA HIS A 89 -3.80 -7.09 14.94
C HIS A 89 -4.91 -6.11 15.34
N PRO A 90 -5.51 -6.27 16.53
CA PRO A 90 -6.65 -5.44 16.93
C PRO A 90 -6.32 -3.95 17.08
N SER A 91 -5.09 -3.62 17.46
CA SER A 91 -4.68 -2.21 17.58
C SER A 91 -4.65 -1.53 16.22
N MET A 92 -4.18 -2.23 15.19
CA MET A 92 -4.18 -1.71 13.83
C MET A 92 -5.60 -1.53 13.30
N ALA A 93 -6.48 -2.49 13.56
CA ALA A 93 -7.88 -2.41 13.17
C ALA A 93 -8.54 -1.18 13.82
N GLU A 94 -8.26 -0.94 15.08
CA GLU A 94 -8.79 0.23 15.81
C GLU A 94 -8.25 1.53 15.23
N GLU A 95 -6.97 1.59 14.90
CA GLU A 95 -6.36 2.75 14.26
C GLU A 95 -7.09 3.11 12.96
N TYR A 96 -7.38 2.10 12.14
CA TYR A 96 -8.07 2.33 10.87
C TYR A 96 -9.53 2.72 11.07
N ARG A 97 -10.18 2.17 12.10
CA ARG A 97 -11.54 2.54 12.44
C ARG A 97 -11.62 4.00 12.87
N LEU A 98 -10.66 4.46 13.66
CA LEU A 98 -10.58 5.86 14.06
C LEU A 98 -10.33 6.77 12.86
N ALA A 99 -9.49 6.33 11.92
CA ALA A 99 -9.24 7.08 10.68
C ALA A 99 -10.53 7.28 9.88
N LEU A 100 -11.39 6.25 9.83
CA LEU A 100 -12.69 6.35 9.16
C LEU A 100 -13.60 7.40 9.79
N GLU A 101 -13.51 7.61 11.09
CA GLU A 101 -14.33 8.62 11.78
C GLU A 101 -13.99 10.04 11.36
N GLU A 102 -12.82 10.26 10.79
CA GLU A 102 -12.36 11.58 10.34
C GLU A 102 -12.95 12.01 8.99
N PHE A 103 -13.62 11.12 8.28
CA PHE A 103 -14.24 11.45 7.00
C PHE A 103 -15.61 12.10 7.14
#